data_4b98e7ce011ecce6b903b0f367fac630
#
_entry.id   4b98e7ce011ecce6b903b0f367fac630
#
_cell.length_a   1.000
_cell.length_b   1.000
_cell.length_c   1.000
_cell.angle_alpha   90.00
_cell.angle_beta   90.00
_cell.angle_gamma   90.00
#
_symmetry.space_group_name_H-M   'P 1'
#
loop_
_entity.id
_entity.type
_entity.pdbx_description
1 polymer ?
#
loop_
_entity_poly.entity_id
_entity_poly.type
_entity_poly.pdbx_seq_one_letter_code
_entity_poly.pdbx_strand_id
1 'polypeptide(L)'
;MFCTVRLELELPFSSSLKDKRQTLRSLKDRLRRKNVSVVESDHHDLWQRATMEIALAAVSRGAAEEKREELRRTLLGYEELSILDWRE
;
A
#
# COMPACT_ATOMS: atom_id res chain seq x y z
N MET A 1 0.94 -9.82 17.96
CA MET A 1 1.99 -8.85 17.56
C MET A 1 1.42 -7.90 16.52
N PHE A 2 1.74 -6.63 16.65
CA PHE A 2 1.32 -5.59 15.71
C PHE A 2 2.52 -5.13 14.91
N CYS A 3 2.33 -4.97 13.60
CA CYS A 3 3.38 -4.52 12.69
C CYS A 3 2.86 -3.45 11.78
N THR A 4 3.77 -2.58 11.33
CA THR A 4 3.43 -1.52 10.37
C THR A 4 4.39 -1.58 9.19
N VAL A 5 3.91 -1.12 8.04
CA VAL A 5 4.73 -0.90 6.85
C VAL A 5 4.41 0.50 6.34
N ARG A 6 5.44 1.29 6.07
CA ARG A 6 5.31 2.57 5.39
C ARG A 6 5.89 2.43 4.00
N LEU A 7 5.13 2.82 2.98
CA LEU A 7 5.61 2.70 1.60
C LEU A 7 5.35 3.97 0.82
N GLU A 8 6.30 4.26 -0.07
CA GLU A 8 6.18 5.32 -1.04
C GLU A 8 5.86 4.71 -2.39
N LEU A 9 4.82 5.22 -3.04
CA LEU A 9 4.37 4.74 -4.34
C LEU A 9 4.51 5.81 -5.40
N GLU A 10 4.82 5.38 -6.61
CA GLU A 10 4.68 6.19 -7.81
C GLU A 10 3.53 5.65 -8.65
N LEU A 11 2.71 6.55 -9.18
CA LEU A 11 1.61 6.24 -10.10
C LEU A 11 1.89 6.94 -11.42
N PRO A 12 2.77 6.38 -12.26
CA PRO A 12 3.28 7.11 -13.44
C PRO A 12 2.23 7.43 -14.50
N PHE A 13 1.13 6.67 -14.53
CA PHE A 13 0.07 6.86 -15.51
C PHE A 13 -1.09 7.71 -15.01
N SER A 14 -1.02 8.15 -13.76
CA SER A 14 -2.05 9.00 -13.19
C SER A 14 -1.92 10.42 -13.77
N SER A 15 -3.01 10.96 -14.29
CA SER A 15 -3.04 12.29 -14.90
C SER A 15 -3.88 13.28 -14.11
N SER A 16 -4.46 12.87 -13.00
CA SER A 16 -5.29 13.71 -12.15
C SER A 16 -5.42 13.10 -10.75
N LEU A 17 -5.90 13.90 -9.79
CA LEU A 17 -6.23 13.39 -8.46
C LEU A 17 -7.38 12.37 -8.54
N LYS A 18 -8.29 12.52 -9.50
CA LYS A 18 -9.36 11.56 -9.70
C LYS A 18 -8.81 10.18 -10.10
N ASP A 19 -7.89 10.15 -11.05
CA ASP A 19 -7.23 8.90 -11.46
C ASP A 19 -6.52 8.24 -10.28
N LYS A 20 -5.77 9.03 -9.54
CA LYS A 20 -5.06 8.55 -8.35
C LYS A 20 -6.03 7.95 -7.33
N ARG A 21 -7.12 8.64 -7.03
CA ARG A 21 -8.12 8.16 -6.07
C ARG A 21 -8.73 6.84 -6.49
N GLN A 22 -9.01 6.67 -7.79
CA GLN A 22 -9.56 5.42 -8.31
C GLN A 22 -8.59 4.25 -8.11
N THR A 23 -7.33 4.45 -8.46
CA THR A 23 -6.28 3.43 -8.29
C THR A 23 -6.09 3.09 -6.82
N LEU A 24 -5.97 4.10 -5.96
CA LEU A 24 -5.75 3.88 -4.53
C LEU A 24 -6.96 3.25 -3.85
N ARG A 25 -8.19 3.60 -4.28
CA ARG A 25 -9.41 2.98 -3.73
C ARG A 25 -9.42 1.49 -4.02
N SER A 26 -9.15 1.11 -5.26
CA SER A 26 -9.05 -0.30 -5.66
C SER A 26 -7.99 -1.03 -4.82
N LEU A 27 -6.83 -0.43 -4.68
CA LEU A 27 -5.74 -0.99 -3.89
C LEU A 27 -6.13 -1.15 -2.42
N LYS A 28 -6.69 -0.10 -1.82
CA LYS A 28 -7.11 -0.14 -0.41
C LYS A 28 -8.15 -1.23 -0.17
N ASP A 29 -9.13 -1.34 -1.06
CA ASP A 29 -10.18 -2.36 -0.93
C ASP A 29 -9.57 -3.77 -0.98
N ARG A 30 -8.63 -3.97 -1.88
CA ARG A 30 -7.96 -5.26 -2.01
C ARG A 30 -7.10 -5.59 -0.79
N LEU A 31 -6.37 -4.61 -0.27
CA LEU A 31 -5.56 -4.79 0.94
C LEU A 31 -6.43 -5.05 2.16
N ARG A 32 -7.55 -4.34 2.30
CA ARG A 32 -8.46 -4.52 3.43
C ARG A 32 -9.04 -5.93 3.48
N ARG A 33 -9.23 -6.58 2.34
CA ARG A 33 -9.68 -7.99 2.28
C ARG A 33 -8.64 -8.94 2.85
N LYS A 34 -7.40 -8.49 2.99
CA LYS A 34 -6.32 -9.27 3.60
C LYS A 34 -6.20 -8.99 5.10
N ASN A 35 -7.23 -8.36 5.68
CA ASN A 35 -7.32 -8.11 7.11
C ASN A 35 -6.21 -7.19 7.62
N VAL A 36 -5.97 -6.10 6.91
CA VAL A 36 -5.03 -5.05 7.31
C VAL A 36 -5.74 -3.71 7.30
N SER A 37 -5.23 -2.76 8.07
CA SER A 37 -5.64 -1.36 8.01
C SER A 37 -4.69 -0.61 7.10
N VAL A 38 -5.22 0.26 6.23
CA VAL A 38 -4.41 1.01 5.29
C VAL A 38 -4.91 2.44 5.17
N VAL A 39 -3.98 3.39 5.16
CA VAL A 39 -4.28 4.82 4.97
C VAL A 39 -3.27 5.43 4.02
N GLU A 40 -3.70 6.48 3.32
CA GLU A 40 -2.78 7.37 2.62
C GLU A 40 -2.39 8.45 3.62
N SER A 41 -1.10 8.53 3.97
CA SER A 41 -0.62 9.38 5.06
C SER A 41 0.05 10.68 4.61
N ASP A 42 0.43 10.79 3.34
CA ASP A 42 1.07 11.99 2.80
C ASP A 42 0.92 12.06 1.28
N HIS A 43 1.31 13.19 0.69
CA HIS A 43 1.29 13.44 -0.75
C HIS A 43 -0.12 13.44 -1.34
N HIS A 44 -1.11 13.85 -0.56
CA HIS A 44 -2.51 13.86 -0.99
C HIS A 44 -2.76 14.73 -2.23
N ASP A 45 -1.97 15.78 -2.41
CA ASP A 45 -2.12 16.73 -3.52
C ASP A 45 -1.33 16.35 -4.76
N LEU A 46 -0.52 15.30 -4.71
CA LEU A 46 0.29 14.86 -5.83
C LEU A 46 -0.42 13.77 -6.61
N TRP A 47 -0.47 13.90 -7.94
CA TRP A 47 -1.18 12.95 -8.81
C TRP A 47 -0.44 11.63 -8.93
N GLN A 48 0.88 11.67 -8.88
CA GLN A 48 1.75 10.55 -9.24
C GLN A 48 2.55 10.00 -8.06
N ARG A 49 2.23 10.45 -6.84
CA ARG A 49 2.92 10.00 -5.64
C ARG A 49 1.90 9.74 -4.53
N ALA A 50 2.17 8.74 -3.73
CA ALA A 50 1.38 8.46 -2.53
C ALA A 50 2.27 7.86 -1.46
N THR A 51 2.05 8.28 -0.22
CA THR A 51 2.63 7.63 0.95
C THR A 51 1.50 6.85 1.62
N MET A 52 1.70 5.55 1.79
CA MET A 52 0.72 4.67 2.41
C MET A 52 1.30 4.08 3.69
N GLU A 53 0.45 3.88 4.68
CA GLU A 53 0.82 3.16 5.88
C GLU A 53 -0.16 2.02 6.09
N ILE A 54 0.40 0.85 6.37
CA ILE A 54 -0.35 -0.39 6.57
C ILE A 54 -0.06 -0.88 7.98
N ALA A 55 -1.11 -1.21 8.72
CA ALA A 55 -1.00 -1.84 10.03
C ALA A 55 -1.63 -3.23 9.97
N LEU A 56 -0.95 -4.20 10.56
CA LEU A 56 -1.43 -5.57 10.61
C LEU A 56 -1.20 -6.19 11.98
N ALA A 57 -2.01 -7.17 12.30
CA ALA A 57 -1.84 -8.01 13.48
C ALA A 57 -1.50 -9.43 13.04
N ALA A 58 -0.61 -10.09 13.77
CA ALA A 58 -0.22 -11.45 13.50
C ALA A 58 0.05 -12.18 14.83
N VAL A 59 -0.06 -13.51 14.80
CA VAL A 59 0.14 -14.32 16.01
C VAL A 59 1.60 -14.50 16.36
N SER A 60 2.50 -14.27 15.39
CA SER A 60 3.94 -14.46 15.58
C SER A 60 4.73 -13.60 14.59
N ARG A 61 6.04 -13.50 14.82
CA ARG A 61 6.94 -12.81 13.89
C ARG A 61 6.92 -13.47 12.51
N GLY A 62 6.98 -14.81 12.47
CA GLY A 62 6.94 -15.54 11.20
C GLY A 62 5.67 -15.27 10.41
N ALA A 63 4.52 -15.27 11.07
CA ALA A 63 3.24 -14.95 10.45
C ALA A 63 3.20 -13.50 9.95
N ALA A 64 3.79 -12.57 10.71
CA ALA A 64 3.88 -11.17 10.30
C ALA A 64 4.74 -11.01 9.04
N GLU A 65 5.88 -11.67 8.98
CA GLU A 65 6.77 -11.63 7.83
C GLU A 65 6.10 -12.20 6.58
N GLU A 66 5.40 -13.32 6.70
CA GLU A 66 4.65 -13.92 5.60
C GLU A 66 3.59 -12.97 5.08
N LYS A 67 2.87 -12.32 5.98
CA LYS A 67 1.82 -11.38 5.61
C LYS A 67 2.38 -10.13 4.92
N ARG A 68 3.49 -9.59 5.43
CA ARG A 68 4.16 -8.46 4.78
C ARG A 68 4.62 -8.83 3.37
N GLU A 69 5.18 -10.02 3.20
CA GLU A 69 5.62 -10.47 1.89
C GLU A 69 4.45 -10.66 0.92
N GLU A 70 3.33 -11.18 1.41
CA GLU A 70 2.11 -11.32 0.63
C GLU A 70 1.59 -9.96 0.16
N LEU A 71 1.59 -8.97 1.05
CA LEU A 71 1.18 -7.59 0.72
C LEU A 71 2.09 -6.99 -0.34
N ARG A 72 3.39 -7.20 -0.20
CA ARG A 72 4.37 -6.70 -1.17
C ARG A 72 4.15 -7.32 -2.55
N ARG A 73 3.93 -8.63 -2.62
CA ARG A 73 3.62 -9.30 -3.89
C ARG A 73 2.33 -8.78 -4.52
N THR A 74 1.32 -8.51 -3.71
CA THR A 74 0.06 -7.94 -4.19
C THR A 74 0.31 -6.57 -4.84
N LEU A 75 1.11 -5.72 -4.20
CA LEU A 75 1.44 -4.40 -4.73
C LEU A 75 2.27 -4.49 -6.01
N LEU A 76 3.23 -5.40 -6.07
CA LEU A 76 4.06 -5.60 -7.25
C LEU A 76 3.26 -6.09 -8.46
N GLY A 77 2.09 -6.67 -8.24
CA GLY A 77 1.19 -7.10 -9.30
C GLY A 77 0.38 -5.98 -9.96
N TYR A 78 0.46 -4.75 -9.45
CA TYR A 78 -0.24 -3.61 -10.06
C TYR A 78 0.63 -2.93 -11.10
N GLU A 79 0.16 -2.86 -12.35
CA GLU A 79 0.86 -2.15 -13.42
C GLU A 79 0.78 -0.63 -13.24
N GLU A 80 -0.27 -0.14 -12.56
CA GLU A 80 -0.56 1.28 -12.39
C GLU A 80 0.33 1.96 -11.36
N LEU A 81 1.13 1.20 -10.61
CA LEU A 81 1.97 1.78 -9.57
C LEU A 81 3.29 1.06 -9.43
N SER A 82 4.26 1.76 -8.85
CA SER A 82 5.59 1.23 -8.53
C SER A 82 5.91 1.53 -7.08
N ILE A 83 6.57 0.61 -6.41
CA ILE A 83 7.05 0.82 -5.05
C ILE A 83 8.40 1.55 -5.13
N LEU A 84 8.47 2.76 -4.59
CA LEU A 84 9.71 3.54 -4.52
C LEU A 84 10.49 3.25 -3.24
N ASP A 85 9.80 2.97 -2.15
CA ASP A 85 10.40 2.67 -0.86
C ASP A 85 9.45 1.80 -0.05
N TRP A 86 10.03 0.91 0.74
CA TRP A 86 9.29 -0.02 1.60
C TRP A 86 10.01 -0.09 2.94
N ARG A 87 9.36 0.41 4.01
CA ARG A 87 9.96 0.46 5.34
C ARG A 87 9.11 -0.32 6.33
N GLU A 88 9.74 -1.27 6.95
CA GLU A 88 9.17 -2.05 8.04
C GLU A 88 9.63 -1.47 9.38
#